data_9cdc68b6f68110622e180b9b087d42ae
#
_entry.id   9cdc68b6f68110622e180b9b087d42ae
#
_cell.length_a   1.000
_cell.length_b   1.000
_cell.length_c   1.000
_cell.angle_alpha   90.00
_cell.angle_beta   90.00
_cell.angle_gamma   90.00
#
_symmetry.space_group_name_H-M   'P 1'
#
loop_
_entity.id
_entity.type
_entity.pdbx_description
1 polymer ?
#
loop_
_entity_poly.entity_id
_entity_poly.type
_entity_poly.pdbx_seq_one_letter_code
_entity_poly.pdbx_strand_id
1 'polypeptide(L)'
;LALPSRVEYHRLMERKRAVPVISPSAWAHPADAAALAAFSSIPLASDLLRKAVGSTTERSLRLGALANSGRATESQFSSLFAILKEAAGRLDLSPLPELYVHLDPVPDARSLGVETPFITLSSGALDLWDEEELAVVLAHEIGHILSGHAVYKTMLAILVKASSIIAGNIPLGGAAIKTAATALKEWDRKSELSADRASLLVVQDAPLVFRTLMKSAAGPRIAQMDVNEFFRQAHDYERGSGGLDSLYKLVDVLDES
;
A
#
# COMPACT_ATOMS: atom_id res chain seq x y z
N LEU A 1 15.72 -23.42 5.33
CA LEU A 1 14.44 -24.09 5.04
C LEU A 1 14.24 -23.98 3.54
N ALA A 2 14.01 -25.12 2.86
CA ALA A 2 13.74 -25.13 1.42
C ALA A 2 12.36 -24.49 1.18
N LEU A 3 12.27 -23.65 0.17
CA LEU A 3 10.99 -23.07 -0.27
C LEU A 3 10.03 -24.21 -0.69
N PRO A 4 8.75 -24.12 -0.34
CA PRO A 4 7.77 -25.09 -0.79
C PRO A 4 7.70 -25.10 -2.33
N SER A 5 7.58 -26.27 -2.92
CA SER A 5 7.37 -26.37 -4.35
C SER A 5 6.04 -25.71 -4.74
N ARG A 6 5.89 -25.28 -6.00
CA ARG A 6 4.64 -24.72 -6.55
C ARG A 6 3.40 -25.56 -6.21
N VAL A 7 3.56 -26.88 -6.14
CA VAL A 7 2.49 -27.82 -5.78
C VAL A 7 2.17 -27.75 -4.27
N GLU A 8 3.18 -27.57 -3.43
CA GLU A 8 3.00 -27.40 -1.98
C GLU A 8 2.38 -26.06 -1.64
N TYR A 9 2.79 -24.98 -2.32
CA TYR A 9 2.17 -23.69 -2.20
C TYR A 9 0.67 -23.74 -2.53
N HIS A 10 0.29 -24.32 -3.68
CA HIS A 10 -1.12 -24.50 -4.04
C HIS A 10 -1.88 -25.36 -3.01
N ARG A 11 -1.28 -26.45 -2.50
CA ARG A 11 -1.92 -27.26 -1.45
C ARG A 11 -2.08 -26.53 -0.12
N LEU A 12 -1.14 -25.68 0.25
CA LEU A 12 -1.25 -24.83 1.45
C LEU A 12 -2.38 -23.83 1.28
N MET A 13 -2.52 -23.24 0.09
CA MET A 13 -3.57 -22.29 -0.22
C MET A 13 -4.96 -22.97 -0.31
N GLU A 14 -5.06 -24.18 -0.84
CA GLU A 14 -6.31 -24.99 -0.87
C GLU A 14 -6.84 -25.35 0.53
N ARG A 15 -5.98 -25.43 1.54
CA ARG A 15 -6.37 -25.71 2.94
C ARG A 15 -6.91 -24.48 3.69
N LYS A 16 -6.71 -23.29 3.16
CA LYS A 16 -7.21 -22.08 3.79
C LYS A 16 -8.73 -21.99 3.61
N ARG A 17 -9.44 -21.61 4.68
CA ARG A 17 -10.89 -21.49 4.64
C ARG A 17 -11.29 -20.44 3.60
N ALA A 18 -12.29 -20.77 2.77
CA ALA A 18 -12.92 -19.77 1.94
C ALA A 18 -13.48 -18.66 2.86
N VAL A 19 -13.09 -17.43 2.61
CA VAL A 19 -13.65 -16.29 3.32
C VAL A 19 -14.95 -15.96 2.58
N PRO A 20 -16.12 -15.98 3.25
CA PRO A 20 -17.35 -15.52 2.61
C PRO A 20 -17.18 -14.07 2.19
N VAL A 21 -17.94 -13.60 1.20
CA VAL A 21 -17.94 -12.20 0.75
C VAL A 21 -18.04 -11.28 1.96
N ILE A 22 -16.94 -10.64 2.31
CA ILE A 22 -16.84 -9.75 3.46
C ILE A 22 -16.72 -8.33 2.94
N SER A 23 -17.65 -7.47 3.35
CA SER A 23 -17.54 -6.04 3.06
C SER A 23 -16.22 -5.47 3.59
N PRO A 24 -15.54 -4.57 2.86
CA PRO A 24 -14.35 -3.86 3.35
C PRO A 24 -14.55 -3.22 4.73
N SER A 25 -15.75 -2.81 5.07
CA SER A 25 -16.08 -2.29 6.39
C SER A 25 -15.84 -3.29 7.54
N ALA A 26 -15.78 -4.59 7.26
CA ALA A 26 -15.53 -5.61 8.28
C ALA A 26 -14.05 -5.66 8.73
N TRP A 27 -13.11 -5.29 7.86
CA TRP A 27 -11.68 -5.21 8.20
C TRP A 27 -11.17 -3.78 8.35
N ALA A 28 -11.93 -2.76 7.93
CA ALA A 28 -11.53 -1.37 8.10
C ALA A 28 -11.16 -1.07 9.56
N HIS A 29 -10.00 -0.45 9.75
CA HIS A 29 -9.57 -0.06 11.08
C HIS A 29 -10.24 1.27 11.49
N PRO A 30 -10.75 1.41 12.72
CA PRO A 30 -11.41 2.65 13.15
C PRO A 30 -10.54 3.90 13.00
N ALA A 31 -9.21 3.77 13.18
CA ALA A 31 -8.27 4.88 13.00
C ALA A 31 -8.18 5.36 11.54
N ASP A 32 -8.31 4.46 10.56
CA ASP A 32 -8.37 4.79 9.14
C ASP A 32 -9.61 5.66 8.84
N ALA A 33 -10.79 5.19 9.23
CA ALA A 33 -12.03 5.94 9.05
C ALA A 33 -12.01 7.32 9.75
N ALA A 34 -11.44 7.40 10.97
CA ALA A 34 -11.30 8.65 11.70
C ALA A 34 -10.33 9.63 11.01
N ALA A 35 -9.20 9.14 10.51
CA ALA A 35 -8.22 9.96 9.81
C ALA A 35 -8.76 10.47 8.46
N LEU A 36 -9.52 9.63 7.73
CA LEU A 36 -10.19 10.04 6.50
C LEU A 36 -11.25 11.11 6.74
N ALA A 37 -12.03 10.98 7.82
CA ALA A 37 -13.00 12.00 8.21
C ALA A 37 -12.30 13.33 8.57
N ALA A 38 -11.17 13.27 9.28
CA ALA A 38 -10.37 14.46 9.61
C ALA A 38 -9.83 15.13 8.34
N PHE A 39 -9.28 14.37 7.39
CA PHE A 39 -8.84 14.91 6.09
C PHE A 39 -10.00 15.56 5.33
N SER A 40 -11.14 14.89 5.26
CA SER A 40 -12.33 15.38 4.53
C SER A 40 -12.91 16.67 5.13
N SER A 41 -12.61 16.96 6.39
CA SER A 41 -13.02 18.22 7.05
C SER A 41 -12.16 19.44 6.68
N ILE A 42 -11.02 19.24 6.00
CA ILE A 42 -10.13 20.31 5.59
C ILE A 42 -10.79 21.09 4.44
N PRO A 43 -10.90 22.44 4.55
CA PRO A 43 -11.39 23.27 3.46
C PRO A 43 -10.58 23.02 2.17
N LEU A 44 -11.25 22.92 1.05
CA LEU A 44 -10.67 22.64 -0.27
C LEU A 44 -10.14 21.21 -0.48
N ALA A 45 -10.17 20.30 0.51
CA ALA A 45 -9.72 18.91 0.31
C ALA A 45 -10.47 18.22 -0.84
N SER A 46 -11.79 18.37 -0.89
CA SER A 46 -12.62 17.81 -1.97
C SER A 46 -12.32 18.42 -3.35
N ASP A 47 -12.00 19.70 -3.43
CA ASP A 47 -11.65 20.36 -4.69
C ASP A 47 -10.25 19.99 -5.16
N LEU A 48 -9.29 19.83 -4.23
CA LEU A 48 -7.98 19.29 -4.52
C LEU A 48 -8.08 17.84 -5.02
N LEU A 49 -8.92 17.02 -4.38
CA LEU A 49 -9.21 15.66 -4.80
C LEU A 49 -9.72 15.62 -6.24
N ARG A 50 -10.77 16.38 -6.56
CA ARG A 50 -11.33 16.42 -7.92
C ARG A 50 -10.32 16.89 -8.98
N LYS A 51 -9.48 17.86 -8.66
CA LYS A 51 -8.46 18.37 -9.59
C LYS A 51 -7.30 17.41 -9.76
N ALA A 52 -6.86 16.73 -8.70
CA ALA A 52 -5.78 15.78 -8.73
C ALA A 52 -6.17 14.46 -9.45
N VAL A 53 -7.43 14.08 -9.33
CA VAL A 53 -7.98 12.76 -9.70
C VAL A 53 -8.68 12.77 -11.07
N GLY A 54 -8.55 13.84 -11.86
CA GLY A 54 -9.15 13.88 -13.20
C GLY A 54 -8.69 12.72 -14.09
N SER A 55 -9.60 12.27 -14.99
CA SER A 55 -9.38 11.14 -15.93
C SER A 55 -8.05 11.20 -16.71
N THR A 56 -7.55 12.40 -16.96
CA THR A 56 -6.25 12.63 -17.62
C THR A 56 -5.08 12.14 -16.78
N THR A 57 -5.15 12.27 -15.46
CA THR A 57 -4.07 11.86 -14.54
C THR A 57 -3.98 10.35 -14.42
N GLU A 58 -5.10 9.66 -14.22
CA GLU A 58 -5.13 8.19 -14.18
C GLU A 58 -4.63 7.59 -15.49
N ARG A 59 -5.10 8.13 -16.62
CA ARG A 59 -4.64 7.72 -17.95
C ARG A 59 -3.13 7.90 -18.11
N SER A 60 -2.58 9.03 -17.63
CA SER A 60 -1.14 9.29 -17.68
C SER A 60 -0.34 8.30 -16.84
N LEU A 61 -0.80 7.98 -15.61
CA LEU A 61 -0.17 6.97 -14.75
C LEU A 61 -0.17 5.59 -15.41
N ARG A 62 -1.29 5.18 -15.97
CA ARG A 62 -1.43 3.89 -16.67
C ARG A 62 -0.57 3.81 -17.91
N LEU A 63 -0.52 4.87 -18.73
CA LEU A 63 0.36 4.94 -19.89
C LEU A 63 1.83 4.89 -19.49
N GLY A 64 2.19 5.53 -18.36
CA GLY A 64 3.53 5.44 -17.79
C GLY A 64 3.90 4.01 -17.39
N ALA A 65 3.00 3.29 -16.74
CA ALA A 65 3.19 1.90 -16.39
C ALA A 65 3.32 1.00 -17.61
N LEU A 66 2.45 1.17 -18.61
CA LEU A 66 2.51 0.43 -19.89
C LEU A 66 3.81 0.66 -20.66
N ALA A 67 4.36 1.87 -20.61
CA ALA A 67 5.56 2.22 -21.36
C ALA A 67 6.86 1.76 -20.70
N ASN A 68 6.88 1.67 -19.36
CA ASN A 68 8.10 1.51 -18.58
C ASN A 68 8.13 0.25 -17.70
N SER A 69 7.13 -0.64 -17.80
CA SER A 69 7.01 -1.80 -16.93
C SER A 69 6.57 -3.04 -17.69
N GLY A 70 6.86 -4.22 -17.13
CA GLY A 70 6.33 -5.50 -17.61
C GLY A 70 4.97 -5.80 -16.97
N ARG A 71 3.92 -5.99 -17.76
CA ARG A 71 2.61 -6.36 -17.24
C ARG A 71 2.56 -7.85 -16.91
N ALA A 72 2.12 -8.22 -15.71
CA ALA A 72 1.91 -9.60 -15.33
C ALA A 72 0.66 -10.17 -16.03
N THR A 73 0.80 -11.35 -16.62
CA THR A 73 -0.23 -12.07 -17.36
C THR A 73 -0.03 -13.58 -17.19
N GLU A 74 -0.90 -14.39 -17.75
CA GLU A 74 -0.72 -15.86 -17.75
C GLU A 74 0.59 -16.31 -18.44
N SER A 75 1.11 -15.53 -19.39
CA SER A 75 2.33 -15.83 -20.13
C SER A 75 3.56 -15.03 -19.70
N GLN A 76 3.40 -14.01 -18.86
CA GLN A 76 4.47 -13.15 -18.39
C GLN A 76 4.32 -12.91 -16.88
N PHE A 77 5.37 -13.17 -16.10
CA PHE A 77 5.28 -13.19 -14.64
C PHE A 77 4.13 -14.09 -14.15
N SER A 78 4.03 -15.29 -14.70
CA SER A 78 2.86 -16.17 -14.54
C SER A 78 2.60 -16.59 -13.09
N SER A 79 3.65 -16.80 -12.26
CA SER A 79 3.49 -17.09 -10.84
C SER A 79 2.90 -15.90 -10.10
N LEU A 80 3.43 -14.71 -10.36
CA LEU A 80 2.93 -13.48 -9.76
C LEU A 80 1.47 -13.19 -10.15
N PHE A 81 1.12 -13.43 -11.43
CA PHE A 81 -0.26 -13.29 -11.90
C PHE A 81 -1.21 -14.31 -11.22
N ALA A 82 -0.74 -15.53 -10.99
CA ALA A 82 -1.51 -16.55 -10.28
C ALA A 82 -1.76 -16.16 -8.81
N ILE A 83 -0.74 -15.61 -8.12
CA ILE A 83 -0.87 -15.10 -6.75
C ILE A 83 -1.89 -13.95 -6.69
N LEU A 84 -1.79 -12.99 -7.62
CA LEU A 84 -2.76 -11.88 -7.70
C LEU A 84 -4.19 -12.40 -7.88
N LYS A 85 -4.38 -13.32 -8.82
CA LYS A 85 -5.70 -13.90 -9.14
C LYS A 85 -6.30 -14.63 -7.94
N GLU A 86 -5.48 -15.36 -7.20
CA GLU A 86 -5.90 -16.05 -5.99
C GLU A 86 -6.27 -15.07 -4.87
N ALA A 87 -5.43 -14.08 -4.60
CA ALA A 87 -5.68 -13.07 -3.57
C ALA A 87 -6.95 -12.25 -3.89
N ALA A 88 -7.14 -11.84 -5.15
CA ALA A 88 -8.33 -11.14 -5.60
C ALA A 88 -9.60 -12.01 -5.46
N GLY A 89 -9.50 -13.30 -5.81
CA GLY A 89 -10.62 -14.23 -5.65
C GLY A 89 -11.02 -14.46 -4.20
N ARG A 90 -10.06 -14.45 -3.26
CA ARG A 90 -10.35 -14.60 -1.82
C ARG A 90 -11.03 -13.38 -1.22
N LEU A 91 -10.77 -12.18 -1.74
CA LEU A 91 -11.38 -10.93 -1.31
C LEU A 91 -12.55 -10.50 -2.20
N ASP A 92 -12.98 -11.36 -3.13
CA ASP A 92 -14.09 -11.10 -4.08
C ASP A 92 -13.89 -9.81 -4.90
N LEU A 93 -12.64 -9.50 -5.27
CA LEU A 93 -12.34 -8.35 -6.12
C LEU A 93 -12.54 -8.69 -7.60
N SER A 94 -13.48 -7.99 -8.24
CA SER A 94 -13.75 -8.06 -9.68
C SER A 94 -14.08 -6.66 -10.21
N PRO A 95 -13.54 -6.25 -11.36
CA PRO A 95 -12.58 -6.97 -12.22
C PRO A 95 -11.20 -7.10 -11.59
N LEU A 96 -10.41 -8.08 -12.06
CA LEU A 96 -9.02 -8.27 -11.62
C LEU A 96 -8.19 -7.03 -12.01
N PRO A 97 -7.46 -6.40 -11.06
CA PRO A 97 -6.62 -5.26 -11.37
C PRO A 97 -5.43 -5.66 -12.25
N GLU A 98 -4.98 -4.78 -13.13
CA GLU A 98 -3.72 -4.97 -13.84
C GLU A 98 -2.56 -4.88 -12.85
N LEU A 99 -1.52 -5.69 -13.07
CA LEU A 99 -0.29 -5.71 -12.28
C LEU A 99 0.91 -5.46 -13.17
N TYR A 100 1.75 -4.51 -12.78
CA TYR A 100 2.93 -4.11 -13.50
C TYR A 100 4.19 -4.26 -12.65
N VAL A 101 5.27 -4.75 -13.23
CA VAL A 101 6.59 -4.84 -12.61
C VAL A 101 7.52 -3.83 -13.27
N HIS A 102 8.05 -2.88 -12.51
CA HIS A 102 8.99 -1.87 -13.00
C HIS A 102 10.39 -2.06 -12.41
N LEU A 103 11.41 -1.56 -13.12
CA LEU A 103 12.78 -1.62 -12.65
C LEU A 103 13.03 -0.57 -11.57
N ASP A 104 13.14 -1.02 -10.33
CA ASP A 104 13.59 -0.24 -9.19
C ASP A 104 14.19 -1.21 -8.17
N PRO A 105 15.45 -1.01 -7.70
CA PRO A 105 16.07 -1.86 -6.69
C PRO A 105 15.48 -1.69 -5.29
N VAL A 106 14.77 -0.59 -5.02
CA VAL A 106 14.07 -0.37 -3.74
C VAL A 106 12.79 -1.19 -3.75
N PRO A 107 12.57 -2.08 -2.77
CA PRO A 107 11.35 -2.85 -2.67
C PRO A 107 10.13 -1.93 -2.48
N ASP A 108 9.18 -2.00 -3.40
CA ASP A 108 7.99 -1.17 -3.38
C ASP A 108 6.79 -1.89 -4.01
N ALA A 109 5.61 -1.67 -3.45
CA ALA A 109 4.33 -2.11 -3.98
C ALA A 109 3.31 -0.97 -3.80
N ARG A 110 2.50 -0.71 -4.82
CA ARG A 110 1.50 0.37 -4.76
C ARG A 110 0.25 0.04 -5.56
N SER A 111 -0.90 0.37 -4.99
CA SER A 111 -2.16 0.47 -5.70
C SER A 111 -2.42 1.92 -6.14
N LEU A 112 -2.63 2.13 -7.42
CA LEU A 112 -2.79 3.44 -8.05
C LEU A 112 -4.06 3.43 -8.91
N GLY A 113 -4.61 4.61 -9.14
CA GLY A 113 -5.80 4.81 -9.99
C GLY A 113 -7.05 5.17 -9.18
N VAL A 114 -8.12 5.44 -9.88
CA VAL A 114 -9.38 5.96 -9.32
C VAL A 114 -10.57 5.14 -9.79
N GLU A 115 -10.83 5.13 -11.10
CA GLU A 115 -11.95 4.41 -11.70
C GLU A 115 -11.57 2.94 -11.98
N THR A 116 -10.34 2.73 -12.40
CA THR A 116 -9.80 1.40 -12.73
C THR A 116 -8.43 1.21 -12.04
N PRO A 117 -8.40 0.95 -10.74
CA PRO A 117 -7.15 0.79 -10.00
C PRO A 117 -6.27 -0.31 -10.58
N PHE A 118 -4.96 -0.13 -10.50
CA PHE A 118 -3.95 -1.10 -10.88
C PHE A 118 -2.84 -1.16 -9.83
N ILE A 119 -2.07 -2.23 -9.84
CA ILE A 119 -0.98 -2.46 -8.89
C ILE A 119 0.35 -2.36 -9.62
N THR A 120 1.34 -1.75 -8.98
CA THR A 120 2.74 -1.76 -9.42
C THR A 120 3.60 -2.43 -8.37
N LEU A 121 4.58 -3.22 -8.82
CA LEU A 121 5.65 -3.79 -8.00
C LEU A 121 7.00 -3.36 -8.57
N SER A 122 7.95 -3.08 -7.71
CA SER A 122 9.34 -2.90 -8.12
C SER A 122 10.03 -4.26 -8.36
N SER A 123 11.12 -4.27 -9.14
CA SER A 123 11.99 -5.45 -9.24
C SER A 123 12.60 -5.81 -7.89
N GLY A 124 12.94 -4.81 -7.06
CA GLY A 124 13.42 -5.04 -5.70
C GLY A 124 12.40 -5.74 -4.79
N ALA A 125 11.10 -5.57 -5.04
CA ALA A 125 10.05 -6.32 -4.36
C ALA A 125 10.13 -7.83 -4.67
N LEU A 126 10.38 -8.19 -5.93
CA LEU A 126 10.55 -9.59 -6.35
C LEU A 126 11.86 -10.21 -5.83
N ASP A 127 12.89 -9.39 -5.59
CA ASP A 127 14.16 -9.83 -5.01
C ASP A 127 14.06 -10.01 -3.49
N LEU A 128 13.23 -9.20 -2.80
CA LEU A 128 13.08 -9.21 -1.35
C LEU A 128 12.12 -10.30 -0.86
N TRP A 129 10.95 -10.40 -1.47
CA TRP A 129 9.85 -11.24 -1.00
C TRP A 129 9.73 -12.55 -1.79
N ASP A 130 9.57 -13.65 -1.09
CA ASP A 130 9.22 -14.94 -1.70
C ASP A 130 7.74 -14.98 -2.13
N GLU A 131 7.31 -16.07 -2.80
CA GLU A 131 5.94 -16.19 -3.32
C GLU A 131 4.86 -16.11 -2.22
N GLU A 132 5.13 -16.64 -1.01
CA GLU A 132 4.20 -16.55 0.12
C GLU A 132 4.10 -15.11 0.64
N GLU A 133 5.23 -14.42 0.74
CA GLU A 133 5.30 -13.02 1.15
C GLU A 133 4.71 -12.09 0.09
N LEU A 134 4.91 -12.38 -1.21
CA LEU A 134 4.24 -11.67 -2.31
C LEU A 134 2.71 -11.82 -2.25
N ALA A 135 2.21 -12.96 -1.76
CA ALA A 135 0.77 -13.10 -1.52
C ALA A 135 0.27 -12.15 -0.41
N VAL A 136 1.06 -11.93 0.65
CA VAL A 136 0.75 -10.92 1.69
C VAL A 136 0.72 -9.53 1.07
N VAL A 137 1.76 -9.17 0.31
CA VAL A 137 1.91 -7.85 -0.32
C VAL A 137 0.78 -7.58 -1.33
N LEU A 138 0.48 -8.53 -2.22
CA LEU A 138 -0.60 -8.34 -3.20
C LEU A 138 -1.99 -8.30 -2.55
N ALA A 139 -2.22 -9.08 -1.49
CA ALA A 139 -3.46 -9.02 -0.73
C ALA A 139 -3.62 -7.67 0.02
N HIS A 140 -2.52 -7.10 0.51
CA HIS A 140 -2.47 -5.77 1.10
C HIS A 140 -2.88 -4.70 0.07
N GLU A 141 -2.30 -4.73 -1.14
CA GLU A 141 -2.64 -3.79 -2.21
C GLU A 141 -4.10 -3.94 -2.69
N ILE A 142 -4.61 -5.17 -2.74
CA ILE A 142 -6.03 -5.44 -3.00
C ILE A 142 -6.91 -4.87 -1.89
N GLY A 143 -6.47 -4.97 -0.63
CA GLY A 143 -7.13 -4.34 0.52
C GLY A 143 -7.30 -2.83 0.35
N HIS A 144 -6.24 -2.15 -0.13
CA HIS A 144 -6.32 -0.72 -0.47
C HIS A 144 -7.33 -0.43 -1.59
N ILE A 145 -7.35 -1.24 -2.65
CA ILE A 145 -8.30 -1.07 -3.75
C ILE A 145 -9.74 -1.20 -3.24
N LEU A 146 -10.05 -2.28 -2.52
CA LEU A 146 -11.40 -2.55 -2.01
C LEU A 146 -11.88 -1.53 -0.98
N SER A 147 -10.96 -0.96 -0.20
CA SER A 147 -11.27 0.09 0.78
C SER A 147 -11.34 1.48 0.14
N GLY A 148 -11.11 1.61 -1.18
CA GLY A 148 -11.12 2.90 -1.89
C GLY A 148 -9.90 3.77 -1.62
N HIS A 149 -8.85 3.23 -0.99
CA HIS A 149 -7.65 3.98 -0.62
C HIS A 149 -6.82 4.43 -1.82
N ALA A 150 -6.86 3.68 -2.94
CA ALA A 150 -6.10 3.98 -4.15
C ALA A 150 -6.32 5.41 -4.68
N VAL A 151 -7.53 5.96 -4.50
CA VAL A 151 -7.86 7.35 -4.84
C VAL A 151 -7.01 8.33 -4.06
N TYR A 152 -6.96 8.17 -2.74
CA TYR A 152 -6.25 9.08 -1.83
C TYR A 152 -4.75 8.89 -1.90
N LYS A 153 -4.25 7.66 -2.08
CA LYS A 153 -2.84 7.35 -2.35
C LYS A 153 -2.38 7.99 -3.66
N THR A 154 -3.19 7.90 -4.71
CA THR A 154 -2.93 8.56 -6.00
C THR A 154 -2.88 10.08 -5.83
N MET A 155 -3.81 10.66 -5.07
CA MET A 155 -3.80 12.09 -4.78
C MET A 155 -2.54 12.50 -3.99
N LEU A 156 -2.14 11.73 -2.98
CA LEU A 156 -0.92 11.98 -2.22
C LEU A 156 0.30 12.00 -3.12
N ALA A 157 0.46 11.00 -3.99
CA ALA A 157 1.56 10.93 -4.95
C ALA A 157 1.61 12.16 -5.88
N ILE A 158 0.45 12.69 -6.30
CA ILE A 158 0.36 13.89 -7.12
C ILE A 158 0.71 15.14 -6.32
N LEU A 159 0.18 15.28 -5.09
CA LEU A 159 0.45 16.44 -4.24
C LEU A 159 1.92 16.53 -3.85
N VAL A 160 2.57 15.40 -3.57
CA VAL A 160 4.01 15.35 -3.29
C VAL A 160 4.81 15.81 -4.50
N LYS A 161 4.51 15.31 -5.70
CA LYS A 161 5.16 15.77 -6.94
C LYS A 161 4.87 17.24 -7.25
N ALA A 162 3.65 17.71 -6.99
CA ALA A 162 3.29 19.11 -7.23
C ALA A 162 3.93 20.05 -6.21
N SER A 163 4.13 19.62 -4.97
CA SER A 163 4.72 20.45 -3.91
C SER A 163 6.16 20.85 -4.24
N SER A 164 6.93 19.99 -4.88
CA SER A 164 8.29 20.27 -5.34
C SER A 164 8.33 21.32 -6.47
N ILE A 165 7.26 21.43 -7.27
CA ILE A 165 7.14 22.39 -8.38
C ILE A 165 6.54 23.73 -7.90
N ILE A 166 5.60 23.69 -6.94
CA ILE A 166 4.80 24.84 -6.50
C ILE A 166 5.48 25.60 -5.36
N ALA A 167 6.40 24.98 -4.62
CA ALA A 167 7.08 25.59 -3.48
C ALA A 167 7.79 26.93 -3.80
N GLY A 168 8.03 27.22 -5.08
CA GLY A 168 8.66 28.47 -5.53
C GLY A 168 7.71 29.60 -5.91
N ASN A 169 6.40 29.38 -6.16
CA ASN A 169 5.60 30.35 -6.93
C ASN A 169 4.23 30.78 -6.36
N ILE A 170 3.72 30.22 -5.23
CA ILE A 170 2.39 30.58 -4.72
C ILE A 170 2.39 30.75 -3.18
N PRO A 171 2.41 31.97 -2.64
CA PRO A 171 2.53 32.21 -1.19
C PRO A 171 1.37 31.70 -0.33
N LEU A 172 0.13 31.75 -0.80
CA LEU A 172 -1.06 31.32 -0.05
C LEU A 172 -1.53 29.88 -0.41
N GLY A 173 -1.28 29.43 -1.63
CA GLY A 173 -1.64 28.07 -2.07
C GLY A 173 -0.75 26.99 -1.45
N GLY A 174 0.52 27.32 -1.18
CA GLY A 174 1.50 26.39 -0.63
C GLY A 174 1.16 25.89 0.78
N ALA A 175 0.64 26.76 1.66
CA ALA A 175 0.27 26.37 3.02
C ALA A 175 -0.93 25.39 3.04
N ALA A 176 -1.96 25.66 2.24
CA ALA A 176 -3.13 24.78 2.16
C ALA A 176 -2.79 23.40 1.56
N ILE A 177 -1.96 23.38 0.52
CA ILE A 177 -1.46 22.14 -0.10
C ILE A 177 -0.62 21.35 0.91
N LYS A 178 0.29 21.99 1.63
CA LYS A 178 1.11 21.36 2.66
C LYS A 178 0.25 20.77 3.78
N THR A 179 -0.76 21.48 4.26
CA THR A 179 -1.68 21.00 5.30
C THR A 179 -2.46 19.77 4.80
N ALA A 180 -2.99 19.83 3.58
CA ALA A 180 -3.71 18.69 2.97
C ALA A 180 -2.79 17.48 2.77
N ALA A 181 -1.58 17.69 2.28
CA ALA A 181 -0.60 16.62 2.10
C ALA A 181 -0.20 15.96 3.44
N THR A 182 0.04 16.76 4.49
CA THR A 182 0.37 16.25 5.82
C THR A 182 -0.78 15.43 6.42
N ALA A 183 -2.02 15.92 6.32
CA ALA A 183 -3.18 15.19 6.81
C ALA A 183 -3.41 13.89 6.01
N LEU A 184 -3.15 13.93 4.71
CA LEU A 184 -3.28 12.76 3.84
C LEU A 184 -2.18 11.72 4.11
N LYS A 185 -0.95 12.14 4.41
CA LYS A 185 0.13 11.23 4.86
C LYS A 185 -0.22 10.57 6.20
N GLU A 186 -0.78 11.31 7.16
CA GLU A 186 -1.23 10.73 8.43
C GLU A 186 -2.38 9.74 8.23
N TRP A 187 -3.32 10.04 7.32
CA TRP A 187 -4.35 9.09 6.92
C TRP A 187 -3.73 7.86 6.25
N ASP A 188 -2.78 8.03 5.34
CA ASP A 188 -2.12 6.93 4.61
C ASP A 188 -1.52 5.91 5.60
N ARG A 189 -0.79 6.37 6.61
CA ARG A 189 -0.30 5.52 7.70
C ARG A 189 -1.40 4.75 8.45
N LYS A 190 -2.59 5.31 8.60
CA LYS A 190 -3.71 4.62 9.26
C LYS A 190 -4.43 3.66 8.32
N SER A 191 -4.40 3.93 7.01
CA SER A 191 -4.97 3.05 6.00
C SER A 191 -4.21 1.72 5.88
N GLU A 192 -2.90 1.71 6.19
CA GLU A 192 -2.07 0.50 6.25
C GLU A 192 -2.67 -0.55 7.22
N LEU A 193 -3.19 -0.12 8.37
CA LEU A 193 -3.82 -1.02 9.34
C LEU A 193 -5.03 -1.76 8.78
N SER A 194 -5.77 -1.15 7.86
CA SER A 194 -6.88 -1.81 7.16
C SER A 194 -6.35 -2.81 6.13
N ALA A 195 -5.35 -2.42 5.34
CA ALA A 195 -4.76 -3.27 4.32
C ALA A 195 -4.06 -4.51 4.91
N ASP A 196 -3.37 -4.35 6.04
CA ASP A 196 -2.76 -5.47 6.78
C ASP A 196 -3.81 -6.50 7.25
N ARG A 197 -4.98 -6.04 7.67
CA ARG A 197 -6.09 -6.94 8.02
C ARG A 197 -6.64 -7.68 6.80
N ALA A 198 -6.73 -7.03 5.65
CA ALA A 198 -7.11 -7.69 4.40
C ALA A 198 -6.10 -8.75 4.01
N SER A 199 -4.79 -8.47 4.12
CA SER A 199 -3.74 -9.45 3.84
C SER A 199 -3.83 -10.67 4.77
N LEU A 200 -4.07 -10.46 6.07
CA LEU A 200 -4.25 -11.54 7.04
C LEU A 200 -5.47 -12.43 6.72
N LEU A 201 -6.56 -11.85 6.22
CA LEU A 201 -7.73 -12.63 5.77
C LEU A 201 -7.38 -13.54 4.59
N VAL A 202 -6.55 -13.09 3.66
CA VAL A 202 -6.13 -13.88 2.50
C VAL A 202 -5.18 -15.00 2.91
N VAL A 203 -4.10 -14.66 3.62
CA VAL A 203 -3.05 -15.65 3.92
C VAL A 203 -3.36 -16.50 5.13
N GLN A 204 -4.20 -16.05 6.06
CA GLN A 204 -4.60 -16.74 7.30
C GLN A 204 -3.41 -17.26 8.13
N ASP A 205 -2.30 -16.53 8.07
CA ASP A 205 -1.03 -16.86 8.71
C ASP A 205 -0.39 -15.58 9.27
N ALA A 206 -0.61 -15.31 10.56
CA ALA A 206 -0.08 -14.11 11.21
C ALA A 206 1.46 -14.09 11.27
N PRO A 207 2.17 -15.19 11.58
CA PRO A 207 3.63 -15.25 11.47
C PRO A 207 4.16 -14.87 10.08
N LEU A 208 3.50 -15.27 9.00
CA LEU A 208 3.86 -14.89 7.64
C LEU A 208 3.72 -13.40 7.42
N VAL A 209 2.59 -12.80 7.85
CA VAL A 209 2.36 -11.35 7.76
C VAL A 209 3.44 -10.59 8.53
N PHE A 210 3.74 -10.98 9.78
CA PHE A 210 4.78 -10.31 10.58
C PHE A 210 6.16 -10.45 9.94
N ARG A 211 6.49 -11.61 9.39
CA ARG A 211 7.76 -11.83 8.66
C ARG A 211 7.86 -10.88 7.46
N THR A 212 6.80 -10.72 6.71
CA THR A 212 6.75 -9.82 5.55
C THR A 212 6.93 -8.37 5.98
N LEU A 213 6.24 -7.91 7.03
CA LEU A 213 6.38 -6.55 7.57
C LEU A 213 7.80 -6.29 8.10
N MET A 214 8.40 -7.25 8.82
CA MET A 214 9.78 -7.13 9.29
C MET A 214 10.77 -7.04 8.13
N LYS A 215 10.57 -7.81 7.05
CA LYS A 215 11.36 -7.70 5.82
C LYS A 215 11.19 -6.35 5.14
N SER A 216 9.98 -5.83 5.08
CA SER A 216 9.72 -4.49 4.53
C SER A 216 10.47 -3.40 5.30
N ALA A 217 10.54 -3.51 6.64
CA ALA A 217 11.18 -2.54 7.49
C ALA A 217 12.72 -2.63 7.51
N ALA A 218 13.29 -3.85 7.41
CA ALA A 218 14.72 -4.07 7.69
C ALA A 218 15.45 -4.90 6.62
N GLY A 219 14.80 -5.23 5.52
CA GLY A 219 15.38 -6.00 4.42
C GLY A 219 15.50 -7.50 4.70
N PRO A 220 16.33 -8.23 3.94
CA PRO A 220 16.31 -9.69 3.92
C PRO A 220 16.94 -10.35 5.15
N ARG A 221 17.60 -9.60 6.03
CA ARG A 221 18.32 -10.14 7.20
C ARG A 221 17.46 -10.30 8.44
N ILE A 222 16.17 -10.58 8.29
CA ILE A 222 15.22 -10.73 9.41
C ILE A 222 15.59 -11.82 10.41
N ALA A 223 16.42 -12.80 10.03
CA ALA A 223 16.94 -13.80 10.99
C ALA A 223 17.75 -13.20 12.14
N GLN A 224 18.19 -11.94 12.01
CA GLN A 224 18.87 -11.18 13.06
C GLN A 224 17.92 -10.33 13.90
N MET A 225 16.62 -10.33 13.59
CA MET A 225 15.62 -9.56 14.30
C MET A 225 14.85 -10.44 15.28
N ASP A 226 14.41 -9.85 16.37
CA ASP A 226 13.47 -10.45 17.32
C ASP A 226 12.10 -9.78 17.14
N VAL A 227 11.06 -10.58 16.98
CA VAL A 227 9.69 -10.10 16.73
C VAL A 227 9.15 -9.28 17.91
N ASN A 228 9.53 -9.65 19.16
CA ASN A 228 9.06 -8.90 20.33
C ASN A 228 9.74 -7.54 20.43
N GLU A 229 11.04 -7.46 20.06
CA GLU A 229 11.75 -6.19 19.98
C GLU A 229 11.17 -5.30 18.87
N PHE A 230 10.82 -5.88 17.72
CA PHE A 230 10.17 -5.15 16.65
C PHE A 230 8.82 -4.55 17.09
N PHE A 231 7.98 -5.32 17.79
CA PHE A 231 6.73 -4.79 18.36
C PHE A 231 6.99 -3.76 19.47
N ARG A 232 8.03 -3.94 20.29
CA ARG A 232 8.38 -2.96 21.31
C ARG A 232 8.78 -1.62 20.68
N GLN A 233 9.61 -1.66 19.65
CA GLN A 233 10.00 -0.47 18.88
C GLN A 233 8.76 0.24 18.28
N ALA A 234 7.82 -0.50 17.68
CA ALA A 234 6.58 0.07 17.17
C ALA A 234 5.74 0.73 18.28
N HIS A 235 5.67 0.08 19.45
CA HIS A 235 4.97 0.64 20.61
C HIS A 235 5.65 1.89 21.17
N ASP A 236 6.98 1.93 21.22
CA ASP A 236 7.75 3.09 21.67
C ASP A 236 7.52 4.28 20.71
N TYR A 237 7.48 4.02 19.40
CA TYR A 237 7.12 5.03 18.40
C TYR A 237 5.71 5.61 18.63
N GLU A 238 4.74 4.77 18.90
CA GLU A 238 3.36 5.19 19.20
C GLU A 238 3.27 6.01 20.50
N ARG A 239 4.04 5.63 21.54
CA ARG A 239 4.06 6.31 22.84
C ARG A 239 4.83 7.62 22.85
N GLY A 240 5.78 7.81 21.94
CA GLY A 240 6.51 9.05 21.78
C GLY A 240 5.55 10.18 21.40
N SER A 241 4.98 10.86 22.42
CA SER A 241 3.99 11.92 22.27
C SER A 241 4.44 13.25 22.87
N GLY A 242 5.73 13.41 23.15
CA GLY A 242 6.31 14.71 23.52
C GLY A 242 6.23 15.70 22.33
N GLY A 243 6.11 17.01 22.61
CA GLY A 243 6.00 18.02 21.55
C GLY A 243 7.16 17.98 20.51
N LEU A 244 8.37 17.61 20.95
CA LEU A 244 9.53 17.40 20.08
C LEU A 244 9.39 16.11 19.26
N ASP A 245 8.94 15.02 19.87
CA ASP A 245 8.74 13.73 19.15
C ASP A 245 7.65 13.86 18.08
N SER A 246 6.60 14.62 18.35
CA SER A 246 5.58 14.93 17.34
C SER A 246 6.15 15.78 16.19
N LEU A 247 7.09 16.67 16.47
CA LEU A 247 7.77 17.46 15.45
C LEU A 247 8.72 16.58 14.61
N TYR A 248 9.49 15.69 15.25
CA TYR A 248 10.36 14.73 14.53
C TYR A 248 9.54 13.76 13.67
N LYS A 249 8.45 13.19 14.19
CA LYS A 249 7.52 12.39 13.40
C LYS A 249 6.95 13.13 12.18
N LEU A 250 6.74 14.44 12.31
CA LEU A 250 6.31 15.30 11.20
C LEU A 250 7.43 15.53 10.19
N VAL A 251 8.68 15.67 10.65
CA VAL A 251 9.86 15.86 9.78
C VAL A 251 10.14 14.59 9.01
N ASP A 252 10.14 13.41 9.64
CA ASP A 252 10.31 12.11 8.97
C ASP A 252 9.26 11.93 7.86
N VAL A 253 8.00 12.25 8.15
CA VAL A 253 6.92 12.24 7.15
C VAL A 253 7.17 13.20 5.99
N LEU A 254 7.96 14.24 6.17
CA LEU A 254 8.28 15.23 5.13
C LEU A 254 9.57 14.91 4.36
N ASP A 255 10.51 14.16 4.98
CA ASP A 255 11.81 13.81 4.38
C ASP A 255 11.74 12.56 3.48
N GLU A 256 10.74 11.70 3.64
CA GLU A 256 10.49 10.55 2.75
C GLU A 256 9.89 10.95 1.38
N SER A 257 10.00 12.22 0.97
CA SER A 257 9.39 12.73 -0.27
C SER A 257 10.45 13.22 -1.27
#